data_aee43959de3bbcef75ec6dc917e6f8e1
#
_entry.id   aee43959de3bbcef75ec6dc917e6f8e1
#
_cell.length_a   1.000
_cell.length_b   1.000
_cell.length_c   1.000
_cell.angle_alpha   90.00
_cell.angle_beta   90.00
_cell.angle_gamma   90.00
#
_symmetry.space_group_name_H-M   'P 1'
#
loop_
_entity.id
_entity.type
_entity.pdbx_description
1 polymer ?
#
loop_
_entity_poly.entity_id
_entity_poly.type
_entity_poly.pdbx_seq_one_letter_code
_entity_poly.pdbx_strand_id
1 'polypeptide(L)'
;MNYQPRLKEKYRSEIVPALEKQFQYKTVMQVPRLVKISLNQGIGAALTDKKLIDFGVDEMSAITGQKAVPTISKRDVSNFKLRKGNPVGVRVTLRGDKMYEFLERLIAVALPRVRDFRGINDKGFDGRGNYSFGVTEQIIFPEIDIDKINRINGMDITFVTTARNDQEALALLKEFGLPFKNQKK
;
A
#
# COMPACT_ATOMS: atom_id res chain seq x y z
N MET A 1 -3.62 26.36 -11.11
CA MET A 1 -3.10 25.17 -11.85
C MET A 1 -3.67 23.92 -11.20
N ASN A 2 -4.42 23.11 -11.95
CA ASN A 2 -4.89 21.83 -11.41
C ASN A 2 -3.70 20.87 -11.37
N TYR A 3 -3.21 20.57 -10.17
CA TYR A 3 -2.17 19.58 -9.96
C TYR A 3 -2.65 18.20 -10.43
N GLN A 4 -1.88 17.53 -11.28
CA GLN A 4 -2.12 16.15 -11.68
C GLN A 4 -0.90 15.30 -11.30
N PRO A 5 -1.09 14.18 -10.57
CA PRO A 5 0.00 13.26 -10.24
C PRO A 5 0.64 12.68 -11.50
N ARG A 6 1.97 12.66 -11.55
CA ARG A 6 2.75 12.18 -12.70
C ARG A 6 2.41 10.74 -13.09
N LEU A 7 2.23 9.84 -12.11
CA LEU A 7 1.85 8.46 -12.41
C LEU A 7 0.44 8.32 -12.97
N LYS A 8 -0.48 9.24 -12.67
CA LYS A 8 -1.81 9.26 -13.26
C LYS A 8 -1.77 9.63 -14.74
N GLU A 9 -0.90 10.56 -15.09
CA GLU A 9 -0.66 10.95 -16.47
C GLU A 9 0.05 9.81 -17.23
N LYS A 10 1.11 9.25 -16.66
CA LYS A 10 1.82 8.08 -17.19
C LYS A 10 0.89 6.90 -17.45
N TYR A 11 -0.05 6.65 -16.53
CA TYR A 11 -1.05 5.60 -16.73
C TYR A 11 -1.84 5.77 -18.01
N ARG A 12 -2.30 7.01 -18.30
CA ARG A 12 -3.11 7.30 -19.48
C ARG A 12 -2.32 7.30 -20.79
N SER A 13 -1.10 7.87 -20.78
CA SER A 13 -0.28 8.07 -21.97
C SER A 13 0.52 6.83 -22.38
N GLU A 14 1.03 6.07 -21.41
CA GLU A 14 1.99 4.99 -21.66
C GLU A 14 1.43 3.60 -21.29
N ILE A 15 0.90 3.45 -20.05
CA ILE A 15 0.55 2.14 -19.50
C ILE A 15 -0.67 1.55 -20.21
N VAL A 16 -1.72 2.35 -20.46
CA VAL A 16 -2.92 1.88 -21.13
C VAL A 16 -2.61 1.32 -22.53
N PRO A 17 -1.89 2.04 -23.42
CA PRO A 17 -1.52 1.50 -24.73
C PRO A 17 -0.60 0.27 -24.66
N ALA A 18 0.31 0.21 -23.67
CA ALA A 18 1.21 -0.94 -23.49
C ALA A 18 0.43 -2.21 -23.13
N LEU A 19 -0.47 -2.12 -22.14
CA LEU A 19 -1.29 -3.25 -21.71
C LEU A 19 -2.31 -3.69 -22.78
N GLU A 20 -2.86 -2.72 -23.55
CA GLU A 20 -3.77 -3.03 -24.65
C GLU A 20 -3.06 -3.87 -25.72
N LYS A 21 -1.83 -3.55 -26.08
CA LYS A 21 -1.01 -4.33 -27.02
C LYS A 21 -0.63 -5.70 -26.45
N GLN A 22 -0.31 -5.77 -25.17
CA GLN A 22 0.16 -7.02 -24.53
C GLN A 22 -0.96 -8.06 -24.39
N PHE A 23 -2.16 -7.62 -23.99
CA PHE A 23 -3.28 -8.52 -23.71
C PHE A 23 -4.38 -8.51 -24.78
N GLN A 24 -4.22 -7.70 -25.83
CA GLN A 24 -5.16 -7.60 -26.97
C GLN A 24 -6.61 -7.37 -26.54
N TYR A 25 -6.83 -6.41 -25.64
CA TYR A 25 -8.18 -6.05 -25.19
C TYR A 25 -9.05 -5.53 -26.33
N LYS A 26 -10.33 -5.90 -26.33
CA LYS A 26 -11.31 -5.44 -27.33
C LYS A 26 -11.68 -3.97 -27.16
N THR A 27 -11.59 -3.43 -25.94
CA THR A 27 -11.93 -2.05 -25.61
C THR A 27 -11.01 -1.52 -24.53
N VAL A 28 -10.69 -0.22 -24.59
CA VAL A 28 -9.86 0.47 -23.59
C VAL A 28 -10.43 0.36 -22.18
N MET A 29 -11.76 0.19 -22.04
CA MET A 29 -12.41 0.03 -20.73
C MET A 29 -12.10 -1.30 -20.03
N GLN A 30 -11.56 -2.28 -20.76
CA GLN A 30 -11.14 -3.57 -20.17
C GLN A 30 -9.73 -3.50 -19.57
N VAL A 31 -8.96 -2.48 -19.92
CA VAL A 31 -7.59 -2.33 -19.40
C VAL A 31 -7.64 -2.18 -17.86
N PRO A 32 -6.85 -2.99 -17.13
CA PRO A 32 -6.82 -2.95 -15.68
C PRO A 32 -6.34 -1.60 -15.17
N ARG A 33 -6.98 -1.12 -14.11
CA ARG A 33 -6.63 0.14 -13.43
C ARG A 33 -6.53 -0.06 -11.93
N LEU A 34 -5.75 0.80 -11.29
CA LEU A 34 -5.70 0.85 -9.83
C LEU A 34 -6.97 1.52 -9.29
N VAL A 35 -7.64 0.87 -8.34
CA VAL A 35 -8.90 1.34 -7.73
C VAL A 35 -8.64 2.05 -6.41
N LYS A 36 -7.81 1.42 -5.57
CA LYS A 36 -7.43 1.94 -4.26
C LYS A 36 -6.14 1.28 -3.77
N ILE A 37 -5.46 1.97 -2.85
CA ILE A 37 -4.39 1.41 -2.03
C ILE A 37 -4.89 1.42 -0.59
N SER A 38 -4.85 0.27 0.08
CA SER A 38 -5.21 0.13 1.48
C SER A 38 -3.95 -0.12 2.29
N LEU A 39 -3.72 0.72 3.30
CA LEU A 39 -2.64 0.55 4.26
C LEU A 39 -3.24 0.10 5.59
N ASN A 40 -2.58 -0.85 6.23
CA ASN A 40 -2.94 -1.34 7.55
C ASN A 40 -1.69 -1.52 8.40
N GLN A 41 -1.76 -1.06 9.65
CA GLN A 41 -0.71 -1.23 10.65
C GLN A 41 -1.31 -1.90 11.87
N GLY A 42 -0.85 -3.11 12.17
CA GLY A 42 -1.25 -3.85 13.37
C GLY A 42 -0.41 -3.42 14.58
N ILE A 43 -1.05 -2.91 15.61
CA ILE A 43 -0.39 -2.44 16.83
C ILE A 43 -0.87 -3.30 18.02
N GLY A 44 -0.40 -4.55 18.10
CA GLY A 44 -0.79 -5.48 19.16
C GLY A 44 -0.42 -5.00 20.57
N ALA A 45 0.66 -4.22 20.70
CA ALA A 45 1.07 -3.61 21.97
C ALA A 45 0.08 -2.56 22.51
N ALA A 46 -0.85 -2.08 21.70
CA ALA A 46 -1.90 -1.16 22.10
C ALA A 46 -2.87 -1.74 23.15
N LEU A 47 -2.87 -3.04 23.34
CA LEU A 47 -3.62 -3.71 24.42
C LEU A 47 -3.07 -3.32 25.79
N THR A 48 -1.77 -3.06 25.89
CA THR A 48 -1.10 -2.63 27.11
C THR A 48 -1.04 -1.11 27.22
N ASP A 49 -0.70 -0.43 26.12
CA ASP A 49 -0.62 1.04 26.09
C ASP A 49 -1.43 1.60 24.91
N LYS A 50 -2.59 2.16 25.23
CA LYS A 50 -3.51 2.73 24.24
C LYS A 50 -2.94 3.94 23.49
N LYS A 51 -1.97 4.66 24.06
CA LYS A 51 -1.34 5.83 23.42
C LYS A 51 -0.60 5.46 22.13
N LEU A 52 -0.16 4.19 22.01
CA LEU A 52 0.49 3.70 20.78
C LEU A 52 -0.41 3.78 19.55
N ILE A 53 -1.73 3.74 19.74
CA ILE A 53 -2.68 3.93 18.62
C ILE A 53 -2.66 5.37 18.13
N ASP A 54 -2.60 6.34 19.02
CA ASP A 54 -2.58 7.76 18.66
C ASP A 54 -1.31 8.07 17.86
N PHE A 55 -0.16 7.56 18.31
CA PHE A 55 1.09 7.66 17.55
C PHE A 55 0.98 6.99 16.18
N GLY A 56 0.40 5.78 16.09
CA GLY A 56 0.18 5.10 14.81
C GLY A 56 -0.77 5.86 13.87
N VAL A 57 -1.77 6.56 14.42
CA VAL A 57 -2.66 7.43 13.63
C VAL A 57 -1.90 8.62 13.08
N ASP A 58 -1.04 9.25 13.88
CA ASP A 58 -0.25 10.42 13.46
C ASP A 58 0.79 10.02 12.41
N GLU A 59 1.54 8.93 12.63
CA GLU A 59 2.52 8.38 11.68
C GLU A 59 1.86 8.02 10.33
N MET A 60 0.79 7.23 10.37
CA MET A 60 0.08 6.83 9.15
C MET A 60 -0.55 8.02 8.42
N SER A 61 -1.02 9.03 9.16
CA SER A 61 -1.55 10.26 8.58
C SER A 61 -0.46 11.10 7.92
N ALA A 62 0.73 11.15 8.51
CA ALA A 62 1.89 11.84 7.93
C ALA A 62 2.34 11.15 6.62
N ILE A 63 2.46 9.82 6.61
CA ILE A 63 2.84 9.03 5.43
C ILE A 63 1.85 9.22 4.28
N THR A 64 0.55 9.19 4.58
CA THR A 64 -0.49 9.13 3.54
C THR A 64 -1.06 10.48 3.14
N GLY A 65 -0.85 11.52 3.94
CA GLY A 65 -1.50 12.82 3.76
C GLY A 65 -3.03 12.78 3.94
N GLN A 66 -3.53 11.71 4.58
CA GLN A 66 -4.94 11.52 4.90
C GLN A 66 -5.08 11.01 6.32
N LYS A 67 -6.02 11.57 7.09
CA LYS A 67 -6.26 11.16 8.48
C LYS A 67 -6.54 9.65 8.56
N ALA A 68 -5.73 8.96 9.34
CA ALA A 68 -5.87 7.54 9.59
C ALA A 68 -6.99 7.25 10.59
N VAL A 69 -7.54 6.03 10.52
CA VAL A 69 -8.65 5.59 11.37
C VAL A 69 -8.20 4.40 12.21
N PRO A 70 -8.37 4.45 13.54
CA PRO A 70 -8.09 3.29 14.39
C PRO A 70 -9.04 2.14 14.08
N THR A 71 -8.53 0.92 14.10
CA THR A 71 -9.31 -0.30 13.93
C THR A 71 -9.59 -0.93 15.28
N ILE A 72 -10.86 -1.18 15.54
CA ILE A 72 -11.35 -1.74 16.80
C ILE A 72 -11.70 -3.22 16.65
N SER A 73 -11.43 -3.99 17.71
CA SER A 73 -11.81 -5.40 17.76
C SER A 73 -13.33 -5.58 17.78
N LYS A 74 -13.82 -6.48 16.94
CA LYS A 74 -15.25 -6.84 16.86
C LYS A 74 -15.64 -7.99 17.80
N ARG A 75 -14.66 -8.77 18.27
CA ARG A 75 -14.86 -9.98 19.08
C ARG A 75 -13.92 -10.00 20.29
N ASP A 76 -14.33 -10.72 21.31
CA ASP A 76 -13.50 -11.03 22.45
C ASP A 76 -12.62 -12.25 22.13
N VAL A 77 -11.31 -12.15 22.45
CA VAL A 77 -10.36 -13.27 22.29
C VAL A 77 -9.54 -13.38 23.57
N SER A 78 -9.86 -14.37 24.42
CA SER A 78 -9.25 -14.55 25.73
C SER A 78 -7.75 -14.82 25.68
N ASN A 79 -7.29 -15.63 24.73
CA ASN A 79 -5.87 -15.94 24.54
C ASN A 79 -5.00 -14.71 24.32
N PHE A 80 -5.53 -13.67 23.66
CA PHE A 80 -4.82 -12.40 23.43
C PHE A 80 -5.19 -11.32 24.44
N LYS A 81 -5.96 -11.62 25.47
CA LYS A 81 -6.51 -10.63 26.44
C LYS A 81 -7.24 -9.48 25.74
N LEU A 82 -7.82 -9.77 24.59
CA LEU A 82 -8.48 -8.80 23.72
C LEU A 82 -9.98 -8.79 24.02
N ARG A 83 -10.55 -7.60 24.19
CA ARG A 83 -12.00 -7.40 24.35
C ARG A 83 -12.57 -6.57 23.20
N LYS A 84 -13.83 -6.83 22.88
CA LYS A 84 -14.60 -6.03 21.92
C LYS A 84 -14.51 -4.54 22.27
N GLY A 85 -14.26 -3.71 21.25
CA GLY A 85 -14.09 -2.27 21.44
C GLY A 85 -12.64 -1.81 21.68
N ASN A 86 -11.70 -2.72 21.94
CA ASN A 86 -10.30 -2.34 22.07
C ASN A 86 -9.69 -2.00 20.71
N PRO A 87 -8.95 -0.86 20.60
CA PRO A 87 -8.21 -0.55 19.38
C PRO A 87 -6.99 -1.47 19.24
N VAL A 88 -6.77 -1.98 18.04
CA VAL A 88 -5.72 -3.00 17.74
C VAL A 88 -4.83 -2.63 16.57
N GLY A 89 -5.13 -1.55 15.88
CA GLY A 89 -4.35 -1.10 14.73
C GLY A 89 -4.90 0.17 14.11
N VAL A 90 -4.30 0.56 13.00
CA VAL A 90 -4.64 1.77 12.25
C VAL A 90 -4.73 1.43 10.77
N ARG A 91 -5.66 2.05 10.06
CA ARG A 91 -5.82 1.86 8.62
C ARG A 91 -6.08 3.15 7.87
N VAL A 92 -5.67 3.17 6.60
CA VAL A 92 -6.01 4.22 5.62
C VAL A 92 -6.37 3.57 4.29
N THR A 93 -7.28 4.18 3.56
CA THR A 93 -7.59 3.79 2.18
C THR A 93 -7.45 5.01 1.28
N LEU A 94 -6.50 4.93 0.36
CA LEU A 94 -6.21 5.98 -0.60
C LEU A 94 -6.89 5.72 -1.94
N ARG A 95 -7.42 6.78 -2.55
CA ARG A 95 -8.06 6.78 -3.88
C ARG A 95 -7.69 8.04 -4.65
N GLY A 96 -7.91 8.01 -5.98
CA GLY A 96 -7.69 9.16 -6.84
C GLY A 96 -6.26 9.66 -6.81
N ASP A 97 -6.06 10.96 -6.73
CA ASP A 97 -4.75 11.59 -6.85
C ASP A 97 -3.81 11.22 -5.71
N LYS A 98 -4.31 11.19 -4.47
CA LYS A 98 -3.53 10.77 -3.29
C LYS A 98 -2.99 9.33 -3.41
N MET A 99 -3.72 8.45 -4.07
CA MET A 99 -3.28 7.07 -4.34
C MET A 99 -2.07 7.03 -5.27
N TYR A 100 -2.09 7.81 -6.36
CA TYR A 100 -0.97 7.88 -7.29
C TYR A 100 0.26 8.56 -6.70
N GLU A 101 0.07 9.60 -5.90
CA GLU A 101 1.18 10.26 -5.18
C GLU A 101 1.85 9.32 -4.18
N PHE A 102 1.05 8.61 -3.40
CA PHE A 102 1.57 7.61 -2.47
C PHE A 102 2.34 6.51 -3.21
N LEU A 103 1.81 6.02 -4.34
CA LEU A 103 2.47 5.01 -5.16
C LEU A 103 3.82 5.51 -5.69
N GLU A 104 3.89 6.75 -6.17
CA GLU A 104 5.14 7.33 -6.66
C GLU A 104 6.19 7.45 -5.55
N ARG A 105 5.83 7.96 -4.38
CA ARG A 105 6.72 8.05 -3.23
C ARG A 105 7.18 6.67 -2.73
N LEU A 106 6.27 5.71 -2.72
CA LEU A 106 6.59 4.34 -2.34
C LEU A 106 7.65 3.74 -3.27
N ILE A 107 7.50 3.89 -4.59
CA ILE A 107 8.43 3.31 -5.58
C ILE A 107 9.76 4.08 -5.61
N ALA A 108 9.71 5.41 -5.66
CA ALA A 108 10.89 6.23 -5.89
C ALA A 108 11.72 6.47 -4.63
N VAL A 109 11.10 6.51 -3.45
CA VAL A 109 11.77 6.94 -2.21
C VAL A 109 11.76 5.85 -1.15
N ALA A 110 10.61 5.27 -0.83
CA ALA A 110 10.47 4.36 0.31
C ALA A 110 11.12 2.99 0.05
N LEU A 111 10.81 2.34 -1.08
CA LEU A 111 11.36 1.01 -1.39
C LEU A 111 12.88 0.98 -1.51
N PRO A 112 13.56 1.94 -2.14
CA PRO A 112 15.03 1.98 -2.17
C PRO A 112 15.69 2.13 -0.79
N ARG A 113 14.99 2.67 0.20
CA ARG A 113 15.48 2.83 1.58
C ARG A 113 15.32 1.59 2.44
N VAL A 114 14.60 0.57 1.95
CA VAL A 114 14.50 -0.72 2.66
C VAL A 114 15.88 -1.37 2.72
N ARG A 115 16.28 -1.78 3.92
CA ARG A 115 17.57 -2.47 4.13
C ARG A 115 17.58 -3.78 3.35
N ASP A 116 18.70 -4.03 2.63
CA ASP A 116 18.90 -5.24 1.80
C ASP A 116 17.78 -5.50 0.79
N PHE A 117 17.24 -4.44 0.19
CA PHE A 117 16.15 -4.56 -0.75
C PHE A 117 16.55 -5.35 -2.00
N ARG A 118 15.89 -6.48 -2.25
CA ARG A 118 16.11 -7.37 -3.41
C ARG A 118 14.89 -7.46 -4.32
N GLY A 119 13.96 -6.52 -4.21
CA GLY A 119 12.69 -6.55 -4.91
C GLY A 119 11.55 -7.14 -4.09
N ILE A 120 10.32 -6.86 -4.52
CA ILE A 120 9.08 -7.31 -3.89
C ILE A 120 8.76 -8.74 -4.35
N ASN A 121 8.19 -9.56 -3.47
CA ASN A 121 7.79 -10.93 -3.81
C ASN A 121 6.60 -10.91 -4.79
N ASP A 122 6.65 -11.72 -5.84
CA ASP A 122 5.59 -11.89 -6.83
C ASP A 122 4.42 -12.79 -6.39
N LYS A 123 4.54 -13.45 -5.22
CA LYS A 123 3.52 -14.38 -4.69
C LYS A 123 2.44 -13.72 -3.83
N GLY A 124 2.44 -12.40 -3.71
CA GLY A 124 1.48 -11.66 -2.88
C GLY A 124 0.12 -11.40 -3.54
N PHE A 125 -0.21 -12.07 -4.64
CA PHE A 125 -1.50 -11.96 -5.32
C PHE A 125 -2.56 -12.87 -4.71
N ASP A 126 -3.83 -12.44 -4.76
CA ASP A 126 -4.97 -13.13 -4.17
C ASP A 126 -5.75 -14.05 -5.15
N GLY A 127 -5.28 -14.20 -6.39
CA GLY A 127 -5.97 -14.93 -7.45
C GLY A 127 -7.05 -14.11 -8.18
N ARG A 128 -7.29 -12.87 -7.75
CA ARG A 128 -8.30 -11.96 -8.31
C ARG A 128 -7.72 -10.61 -8.77
N GLY A 129 -6.41 -10.57 -8.96
CA GLY A 129 -5.72 -9.37 -9.44
C GLY A 129 -5.47 -8.31 -8.36
N ASN A 130 -5.61 -8.60 -7.08
CA ASN A 130 -5.15 -7.72 -6.01
C ASN A 130 -3.80 -8.20 -5.49
N TYR A 131 -2.95 -7.26 -5.09
CA TYR A 131 -1.62 -7.55 -4.62
C TYR A 131 -1.38 -6.96 -3.23
N SER A 132 -0.81 -7.76 -2.32
CA SER A 132 -0.47 -7.33 -0.97
C SER A 132 0.98 -7.67 -0.64
N PHE A 133 1.65 -6.74 0.02
CA PHE A 133 2.97 -7.00 0.59
C PHE A 133 3.14 -6.24 1.91
N GLY A 134 3.99 -6.77 2.79
CA GLY A 134 4.34 -6.17 4.07
C GLY A 134 5.65 -5.43 3.99
N VAL A 135 5.71 -4.30 4.67
CA VAL A 135 6.92 -3.54 4.98
C VAL A 135 7.21 -3.75 6.46
N THR A 136 8.44 -4.10 6.80
CA THR A 136 8.81 -4.41 8.19
C THR A 136 9.00 -3.17 9.06
N GLU A 137 9.36 -2.04 8.46
CA GLU A 137 9.74 -0.82 9.16
C GLU A 137 9.08 0.41 8.52
N GLN A 138 8.37 1.23 9.32
CA GLN A 138 7.78 2.48 8.83
C GLN A 138 8.80 3.58 8.58
N ILE A 139 10.01 3.47 9.10
CA ILE A 139 11.09 4.46 8.97
C ILE A 139 11.62 4.63 7.54
N ILE A 140 11.24 3.75 6.62
CA ILE A 140 11.57 3.91 5.19
C ILE A 140 10.91 5.14 4.57
N PHE A 141 9.81 5.62 5.16
CA PHE A 141 9.13 6.82 4.70
C PHE A 141 9.80 8.07 5.25
N PRO A 142 10.20 9.03 4.37
CA PRO A 142 10.91 10.24 4.79
C PRO A 142 10.07 11.20 5.63
N GLU A 143 8.74 11.04 5.60
CA GLU A 143 7.80 11.83 6.38
C GLU A 143 7.84 11.52 7.87
N ILE A 144 8.46 10.41 8.24
CA ILE A 144 8.59 9.95 9.62
C ILE A 144 9.88 10.48 10.22
N ASP A 145 9.74 11.17 11.33
CA ASP A 145 10.86 11.66 12.15
C ASP A 145 11.29 10.54 13.10
N ILE A 146 12.52 10.06 12.93
CA ILE A 146 13.07 8.92 13.68
C ILE A 146 13.12 9.23 15.19
N ASP A 147 13.37 10.47 15.57
CA ASP A 147 13.47 10.87 16.97
C ASP A 147 12.13 10.85 17.72
N LYS A 148 11.02 10.87 16.98
CA LYS A 148 9.65 10.84 17.53
C LYS A 148 9.02 9.45 17.55
N ILE A 149 9.70 8.45 17.02
CA ILE A 149 9.17 7.09 16.96
C ILE A 149 9.31 6.42 18.33
N ASN A 150 8.19 5.96 18.88
CA ASN A 150 8.21 5.16 20.11
C ASN A 150 8.54 3.69 19.84
N ARG A 151 8.17 3.18 18.67
CA ARG A 151 8.36 1.78 18.29
C ARG A 151 8.41 1.62 16.78
N ILE A 152 9.29 0.73 16.31
CA ILE A 152 9.30 0.29 14.92
C ILE A 152 8.14 -0.68 14.72
N ASN A 153 7.24 -0.33 13.80
CA ASN A 153 6.09 -1.14 13.43
C ASN A 153 6.10 -1.37 11.91
N GLY A 154 5.76 -2.59 11.51
CA GLY A 154 5.52 -2.91 10.12
C GLY A 154 4.14 -2.44 9.67
N MET A 155 3.93 -2.44 8.35
CA MET A 155 2.63 -2.18 7.76
C MET A 155 2.39 -3.06 6.54
N ASP A 156 1.13 -3.36 6.30
CA ASP A 156 0.66 -4.06 5.12
C ASP A 156 0.12 -3.06 4.09
N ILE A 157 0.55 -3.20 2.85
CA ILE A 157 0.13 -2.37 1.73
C ILE A 157 -0.57 -3.27 0.72
N THR A 158 -1.84 -3.00 0.45
CA THR A 158 -2.66 -3.75 -0.49
C THR A 158 -3.08 -2.88 -1.66
N PHE A 159 -2.73 -3.30 -2.87
CA PHE A 159 -3.18 -2.71 -4.12
C PHE A 159 -4.41 -3.44 -4.62
N VAL A 160 -5.51 -2.71 -4.78
CA VAL A 160 -6.75 -3.25 -5.34
C VAL A 160 -6.88 -2.73 -6.76
N THR A 161 -6.99 -3.67 -7.70
CA THR A 161 -7.07 -3.37 -9.12
C THR A 161 -8.40 -3.84 -9.72
N THR A 162 -8.66 -3.49 -10.97
CA THR A 162 -9.79 -4.04 -11.75
C THR A 162 -9.37 -5.21 -12.64
N ALA A 163 -8.13 -5.70 -12.50
CA ALA A 163 -7.64 -6.85 -13.25
C ALA A 163 -8.48 -8.09 -12.95
N ARG A 164 -8.65 -8.95 -13.93
CA ARG A 164 -9.38 -10.21 -13.77
C ARG A 164 -8.50 -11.32 -13.25
N ASN A 165 -7.22 -11.28 -13.61
CA ASN A 165 -6.22 -12.30 -13.30
C ASN A 165 -4.97 -11.64 -12.70
N ASP A 166 -4.20 -12.42 -11.94
CA ASP A 166 -2.96 -11.96 -11.33
C ASP A 166 -1.90 -11.56 -12.36
N GLN A 167 -1.91 -12.17 -13.55
CA GLN A 167 -0.99 -11.82 -14.64
C GLN A 167 -1.24 -10.39 -15.16
N GLU A 168 -2.49 -10.00 -15.33
CA GLU A 168 -2.86 -8.64 -15.74
C GLU A 168 -2.46 -7.62 -14.68
N ALA A 169 -2.71 -7.95 -13.40
CA ALA A 169 -2.34 -7.09 -12.27
C ALA A 169 -0.82 -6.95 -12.14
N LEU A 170 -0.08 -8.04 -12.30
CA LEU A 170 1.38 -8.04 -12.28
C LEU A 170 1.94 -7.15 -13.39
N ALA A 171 1.40 -7.27 -14.62
CA ALA A 171 1.81 -6.42 -15.73
C ALA A 171 1.52 -4.95 -15.44
N LEU A 172 0.32 -4.61 -14.95
CA LEU A 172 -0.05 -3.27 -14.54
C LEU A 172 0.92 -2.68 -13.51
N LEU A 173 1.22 -3.43 -12.45
CA LEU A 173 2.10 -2.97 -11.36
C LEU A 173 3.56 -2.84 -11.84
N LYS A 174 4.02 -3.70 -12.76
CA LYS A 174 5.34 -3.56 -13.40
C LYS A 174 5.46 -2.29 -14.24
N GLU A 175 4.45 -1.97 -15.03
CA GLU A 175 4.41 -0.75 -15.82
C GLU A 175 4.40 0.53 -14.96
N PHE A 176 3.82 0.49 -13.77
CA PHE A 176 3.97 1.55 -12.77
C PHE A 176 5.40 1.66 -12.24
N GLY A 177 6.22 0.62 -12.37
CA GLY A 177 7.61 0.61 -11.92
C GLY A 177 7.83 -0.11 -10.58
N LEU A 178 6.90 -0.94 -10.11
CA LEU A 178 7.10 -1.76 -8.90
C LEU A 178 8.18 -2.82 -9.15
N PRO A 179 9.25 -2.86 -8.34
CA PRO A 179 10.39 -3.74 -8.53
C PRO A 179 10.15 -5.15 -7.99
N PHE A 180 9.63 -6.06 -8.80
CA PHE A 180 9.45 -7.46 -8.43
C PHE A 180 10.75 -8.27 -8.53
N LYS A 181 10.97 -9.27 -7.62
CA LYS A 181 12.19 -10.08 -7.54
C LYS A 181 12.52 -10.86 -8.81
N ASN A 182 11.52 -11.37 -9.51
CA ASN A 182 11.68 -12.28 -10.65
C ASN A 182 11.57 -11.57 -12.01
N GLN A 183 12.05 -10.35 -12.12
CA GLN A 183 12.21 -9.72 -13.43
C GLN A 183 13.37 -10.40 -14.16
N LYS A 184 13.07 -11.48 -14.92
CA LYS A 184 13.96 -11.88 -16.02
C LYS A 184 13.98 -10.71 -17.01
N LYS A 185 15.16 -10.13 -17.16
CA LYS A 185 15.42 -9.14 -18.22
C LYS A 185 15.18 -9.74 -19.57
#